data_80509a687e6262e9abbd7b17416a838e
#
_entry.id   80509a687e6262e9abbd7b17416a838e
#
_cell.length_a   1.000
_cell.length_b   1.000
_cell.length_c   1.000
_cell.angle_alpha   90.00
_cell.angle_beta   90.00
_cell.angle_gamma   90.00
#
_symmetry.space_group_name_H-M   'P 1'
#
loop_
_entity.id
_entity.type
_entity.pdbx_description
1 polymer ?
#
loop_
_entity_poly.entity_id
_entity_poly.type
_entity_poly.pdbx_seq_one_letter_code
_entity_poly.pdbx_strand_id
1 'polypeptide(L)'
;MILAIKKVSTCFFICNCYNYIIKKKWRIDMSTNLEIFNAYNQALIAGDFPGVFETMADDIVWHQPGNHSLSGSVVGKDKLGPHLATFAKKTNGTFKVITNWVSDNKDLIAANVTFLGTRADGTELNMNGIDLFRIEDGKIKEVWLFSSDQAEEDSFWG
;
A
#
# COMPACT_ATOMS: atom_id res chain seq x y z
N MET A 1 -32.47 -59.66 1.61
CA MET A 1 -31.81 -59.01 0.46
C MET A 1 -32.28 -57.55 0.40
N ILE A 2 -31.44 -56.60 0.28
CA ILE A 2 -31.63 -55.15 0.34
C ILE A 2 -31.43 -54.56 1.73
N LEU A 3 -30.17 -54.24 2.03
CA LEU A 3 -29.77 -53.16 2.97
C LEU A 3 -28.26 -52.88 2.84
N ALA A 4 -27.87 -52.19 1.80
CA ALA A 4 -26.54 -51.64 1.72
C ALA A 4 -26.47 -50.59 0.58
N ILE A 5 -26.99 -49.41 0.76
CA ILE A 5 -26.59 -48.20 -0.01
C ILE A 5 -27.27 -47.00 0.70
N LYS A 6 -26.64 -46.44 1.76
CA LYS A 6 -26.98 -45.10 2.26
C LYS A 6 -25.88 -44.52 3.20
N LYS A 7 -24.59 -44.67 2.89
CA LYS A 7 -23.52 -44.07 3.71
C LYS A 7 -22.43 -43.32 2.91
N VAL A 8 -22.59 -43.11 1.61
CA VAL A 8 -21.53 -42.44 0.80
C VAL A 8 -21.85 -40.99 0.47
N SER A 9 -23.10 -40.57 0.62
CA SER A 9 -23.55 -39.23 0.17
C SER A 9 -23.19 -38.08 1.14
N THR A 10 -23.06 -38.36 2.45
CA THR A 10 -22.87 -37.29 3.46
C THR A 10 -21.42 -36.81 3.55
N CYS A 11 -20.47 -37.69 3.29
CA CYS A 11 -19.03 -37.33 3.38
C CYS A 11 -18.57 -36.48 2.19
N PHE A 12 -19.17 -36.69 1.01
CA PHE A 12 -18.84 -35.91 -0.20
C PHE A 12 -19.34 -34.46 -0.12
N PHE A 13 -20.47 -34.24 0.54
CA PHE A 13 -21.05 -32.91 0.72
C PHE A 13 -20.25 -32.07 1.74
N ILE A 14 -19.80 -32.69 2.83
CA ILE A 14 -19.01 -31.99 3.87
C ILE A 14 -17.63 -31.62 3.34
N CYS A 15 -16.98 -32.51 2.58
CA CYS A 15 -15.68 -32.24 1.99
C CYS A 15 -15.72 -31.12 0.94
N ASN A 16 -16.78 -31.03 0.15
CA ASN A 16 -16.96 -29.98 -0.84
C ASN A 16 -17.30 -28.62 -0.21
N CYS A 17 -18.09 -28.60 0.87
CA CYS A 17 -18.37 -27.38 1.63
C CYS A 17 -17.11 -26.87 2.35
N TYR A 18 -16.29 -27.77 2.92
CA TYR A 18 -15.05 -27.39 3.60
C TYR A 18 -14.03 -26.78 2.64
N ASN A 19 -13.85 -27.38 1.46
CA ASN A 19 -12.99 -26.83 0.40
C ASN A 19 -13.53 -25.51 -0.19
N TYR A 20 -14.86 -25.34 -0.30
CA TYR A 20 -15.47 -24.11 -0.75
C TYR A 20 -15.30 -22.96 0.27
N ILE A 21 -15.48 -23.26 1.55
CA ILE A 21 -15.30 -22.29 2.65
C ILE A 21 -13.83 -21.86 2.78
N ILE A 22 -12.88 -22.82 2.72
CA ILE A 22 -11.45 -22.51 2.75
C ILE A 22 -11.04 -21.68 1.53
N LYS A 23 -11.43 -22.08 0.30
CA LYS A 23 -11.12 -21.31 -0.91
C LYS A 23 -11.73 -19.90 -0.87
N LYS A 24 -12.93 -19.75 -0.31
CA LYS A 24 -13.58 -18.44 -0.15
C LYS A 24 -12.88 -17.58 0.92
N LYS A 25 -12.45 -18.19 2.03
CA LYS A 25 -11.70 -17.49 3.08
C LYS A 25 -10.35 -16.98 2.56
N TRP A 26 -9.58 -17.81 1.86
CA TRP A 26 -8.30 -17.39 1.26
C TRP A 26 -8.46 -16.34 0.16
N ARG A 27 -9.54 -16.39 -0.63
CA ARG A 27 -9.83 -15.35 -1.64
C ARG A 27 -10.27 -14.03 -1.00
N ILE A 28 -10.98 -14.09 0.12
CA ILE A 28 -11.45 -12.88 0.83
C ILE A 28 -10.26 -12.15 1.43
N ASP A 29 -9.30 -12.87 2.07
CA ASP A 29 -8.14 -12.24 2.71
C ASP A 29 -7.18 -11.60 1.68
N MET A 30 -6.96 -12.22 0.51
CA MET A 30 -6.11 -11.63 -0.55
C MET A 30 -6.78 -10.46 -1.27
N SER A 31 -8.10 -10.50 -1.50
CA SER A 31 -8.82 -9.39 -2.11
C SER A 31 -8.90 -8.18 -1.16
N THR A 32 -9.00 -8.41 0.14
CA THR A 32 -9.16 -7.34 1.13
C THR A 32 -7.94 -6.43 1.19
N ASN A 33 -6.71 -6.96 1.18
CA ASN A 33 -5.50 -6.13 1.24
C ASN A 33 -5.29 -5.34 -0.05
N LEU A 34 -5.54 -5.95 -1.20
CA LEU A 34 -5.52 -5.25 -2.48
C LEU A 34 -6.63 -4.18 -2.57
N GLU A 35 -7.81 -4.42 -2.00
CA GLU A 35 -8.88 -3.43 -1.92
C GLU A 35 -8.50 -2.23 -1.04
N ILE A 36 -7.83 -2.45 0.09
CA ILE A 36 -7.30 -1.37 0.94
C ILE A 36 -6.26 -0.54 0.19
N PHE A 37 -5.31 -1.20 -0.50
CA PHE A 37 -4.33 -0.50 -1.32
C PHE A 37 -5.01 0.29 -2.45
N ASN A 38 -5.99 -0.28 -3.14
CA ASN A 38 -6.72 0.41 -4.20
C ASN A 38 -7.48 1.64 -3.68
N ALA A 39 -8.08 1.56 -2.48
CA ALA A 39 -8.73 2.70 -1.85
C ALA A 39 -7.71 3.80 -1.53
N TYR A 40 -6.54 3.43 -0.96
CA TYR A 40 -5.42 4.34 -0.74
C TYR A 40 -4.99 5.04 -2.04
N ASN A 41 -4.74 4.28 -3.10
CA ASN A 41 -4.26 4.79 -4.37
C ASN A 41 -5.29 5.71 -5.06
N GLN A 42 -6.58 5.36 -5.01
CA GLN A 42 -7.66 6.22 -5.54
C GLN A 42 -7.77 7.54 -4.78
N ALA A 43 -7.70 7.51 -3.44
CA ALA A 43 -7.70 8.71 -2.63
C ALA A 43 -6.47 9.59 -2.91
N LEU A 44 -5.30 8.99 -3.06
CA LEU A 44 -4.05 9.68 -3.40
C LEU A 44 -4.15 10.40 -4.76
N ILE A 45 -4.64 9.71 -5.79
CA ILE A 45 -4.85 10.29 -7.15
C ILE A 45 -5.87 11.43 -7.11
N ALA A 46 -6.93 11.31 -6.30
CA ALA A 46 -7.95 12.33 -6.14
C ALA A 46 -7.49 13.54 -5.30
N GLY A 47 -6.33 13.44 -4.60
CA GLY A 47 -5.89 14.45 -3.63
C GLY A 47 -6.74 14.45 -2.35
N ASP A 48 -7.47 13.36 -2.09
CA ASP A 48 -8.29 13.16 -0.89
C ASP A 48 -7.41 12.64 0.26
N PHE A 49 -6.69 13.55 0.91
CA PHE A 49 -5.82 13.20 2.03
C PHE A 49 -6.58 12.59 3.23
N PRO A 50 -7.78 13.05 3.62
CA PRO A 50 -8.59 12.34 4.61
C PRO A 50 -8.81 10.87 4.24
N GLY A 51 -9.21 10.58 3.00
CA GLY A 51 -9.39 9.22 2.49
C GLY A 51 -8.10 8.40 2.52
N VAL A 52 -6.95 8.99 2.17
CA VAL A 52 -5.62 8.34 2.33
C VAL A 52 -5.40 7.91 3.77
N PHE A 53 -5.59 8.81 4.75
CA PHE A 53 -5.38 8.50 6.16
C PHE A 53 -6.42 7.54 6.75
N GLU A 54 -7.62 7.44 6.18
CA GLU A 54 -8.60 6.42 6.58
C GLU A 54 -8.13 5.00 6.29
N THR A 55 -7.30 4.79 5.26
CA THR A 55 -6.75 3.47 4.94
C THR A 55 -5.59 3.04 5.84
N MET A 56 -4.99 3.97 6.58
CA MET A 56 -3.83 3.74 7.43
C MET A 56 -4.22 3.41 8.87
N ALA A 57 -3.35 2.72 9.58
CA ALA A 57 -3.44 2.54 11.03
C ALA A 57 -3.02 3.81 11.77
N ASP A 58 -3.52 4.02 12.99
CA ASP A 58 -3.16 5.20 13.78
C ASP A 58 -1.68 5.21 14.17
N ASP A 59 -1.10 4.02 14.34
CA ASP A 59 0.31 3.74 14.65
C ASP A 59 1.17 3.44 13.41
N ILE A 60 0.74 3.85 12.22
CA ILE A 60 1.49 3.67 10.95
C ILE A 60 2.98 4.00 11.11
N VAL A 61 3.84 3.17 10.53
CA VAL A 61 5.28 3.45 10.42
C VAL A 61 5.62 3.73 8.95
N TRP A 62 6.21 4.89 8.69
CA TRP A 62 6.60 5.34 7.37
C TRP A 62 8.12 5.48 7.30
N HIS A 63 8.76 4.74 6.41
CA HIS A 63 10.21 4.77 6.22
C HIS A 63 10.56 5.55 4.97
N GLN A 64 10.93 6.83 5.16
CA GLN A 64 11.44 7.66 4.07
C GLN A 64 12.93 7.39 3.89
N PRO A 65 13.39 6.94 2.70
CA PRO A 65 14.77 6.58 2.46
C PRO A 65 15.70 7.80 2.38
N GLY A 66 17.00 7.53 2.20
CA GLY A 66 18.01 8.52 1.87
C GLY A 66 18.59 9.28 3.06
N ASN A 67 19.26 10.37 2.72
CA ASN A 67 19.96 11.25 3.68
C ASN A 67 19.64 12.73 3.41
N HIS A 68 18.40 13.04 3.14
CA HIS A 68 17.88 14.40 2.94
C HIS A 68 17.04 14.87 4.13
N SER A 69 16.59 16.11 4.10
CA SER A 69 15.86 16.74 5.22
C SER A 69 14.55 16.05 5.63
N LEU A 70 14.00 15.17 4.77
CA LEU A 70 12.76 14.42 5.01
C LEU A 70 13.02 12.93 5.28
N SER A 71 14.28 12.46 5.28
CA SER A 71 14.62 11.05 5.49
C SER A 71 14.39 10.62 6.94
N GLY A 72 14.15 9.32 7.14
CA GLY A 72 13.98 8.72 8.45
C GLY A 72 12.64 8.04 8.62
N SER A 73 12.38 7.53 9.83
CA SER A 73 11.12 6.86 10.14
C SER A 73 10.18 7.80 10.89
N VAL A 74 8.94 7.86 10.40
CA VAL A 74 7.84 8.63 11.02
C VAL A 74 6.82 7.64 11.57
N VAL A 75 6.44 7.78 12.84
CA VAL A 75 5.49 6.89 13.51
C VAL A 75 4.26 7.68 13.93
N GLY A 76 3.10 7.18 13.50
CA GLY A 76 1.79 7.73 13.81
C GLY A 76 1.27 8.73 12.77
N LYS A 77 -0.05 8.69 12.54
CA LYS A 77 -0.74 9.59 11.59
C LYS A 77 -0.54 11.07 11.92
N ASP A 78 -0.50 11.40 13.19
CA ASP A 78 -0.33 12.76 13.70
C ASP A 78 0.97 13.41 13.22
N LYS A 79 2.03 12.62 13.09
CA LYS A 79 3.34 13.05 12.57
C LYS A 79 3.46 12.87 11.06
N LEU A 80 2.86 11.82 10.52
CA LEU A 80 2.91 11.54 9.08
C LEU A 80 2.21 12.63 8.26
N GLY A 81 1.08 13.16 8.72
CA GLY A 81 0.37 14.24 8.03
C GLY A 81 1.23 15.48 7.76
N PRO A 82 1.82 16.11 8.78
CA PRO A 82 2.77 17.22 8.60
C PRO A 82 4.00 16.84 7.76
N HIS A 83 4.51 15.62 7.89
CA HIS A 83 5.63 15.13 7.09
C HIS A 83 5.29 15.11 5.60
N LEU A 84 4.18 14.48 5.20
CA LEU A 84 3.73 14.43 3.81
C LEU A 84 3.38 15.83 3.25
N ALA A 85 2.83 16.73 4.07
CA ALA A 85 2.57 18.11 3.68
C ALA A 85 3.85 18.87 3.29
N THR A 86 5.02 18.47 3.82
CA THR A 86 6.30 19.11 3.49
C THR A 86 6.71 18.82 2.03
N PHE A 87 6.43 17.64 1.50
CA PHE A 87 6.68 17.31 0.08
C PHE A 87 5.87 18.24 -0.83
N ALA A 88 4.58 18.39 -0.53
CA ALA A 88 3.72 19.30 -1.30
C ALA A 88 4.21 20.76 -1.19
N LYS A 89 4.65 21.22 -0.03
CA LYS A 89 5.19 22.56 0.18
C LYS A 89 6.49 22.79 -0.61
N LYS A 90 7.44 21.85 -0.58
CA LYS A 90 8.72 21.97 -1.31
C LYS A 90 8.53 22.00 -2.83
N THR A 91 7.46 21.43 -3.33
CA THR A 91 7.14 21.33 -4.77
C THR A 91 5.99 22.24 -5.21
N ASN A 92 5.54 23.18 -4.39
CA ASN A 92 4.39 24.04 -4.68
C ASN A 92 3.13 23.25 -5.11
N GLY A 93 2.92 22.06 -4.52
CA GLY A 93 1.79 21.20 -4.79
C GLY A 93 1.88 20.38 -6.10
N THR A 94 3.03 20.38 -6.78
CA THR A 94 3.21 19.63 -8.03
C THR A 94 3.61 18.19 -7.79
N PHE A 95 3.97 17.79 -6.55
CA PHE A 95 4.39 16.43 -6.24
C PHE A 95 3.26 15.43 -6.48
N LYS A 96 3.57 14.37 -7.23
CA LYS A 96 2.64 13.29 -7.57
C LYS A 96 3.34 11.96 -7.48
N VAL A 97 2.60 10.96 -7.05
CA VAL A 97 2.99 9.55 -7.09
C VAL A 97 2.02 8.82 -8.02
N ILE A 98 2.53 8.19 -9.05
CA ILE A 98 1.75 7.45 -10.05
C ILE A 98 2.08 5.98 -9.88
N THR A 99 1.09 5.18 -9.54
CA THR A 99 1.23 3.71 -9.49
C THR A 99 1.15 3.13 -10.89
N ASN A 100 2.21 2.45 -11.33
CA ASN A 100 2.31 1.84 -12.65
C ASN A 100 1.76 0.40 -12.65
N TRP A 101 2.16 -0.40 -11.65
CA TRP A 101 1.68 -1.76 -11.43
C TRP A 101 1.86 -2.16 -9.96
N VAL A 102 1.15 -3.19 -9.53
CA VAL A 102 1.21 -3.76 -8.18
C VAL A 102 1.38 -5.27 -8.23
N SER A 103 2.07 -5.79 -7.22
CA SER A 103 2.11 -7.21 -6.88
C SER A 103 1.78 -7.39 -5.41
N ASP A 104 0.99 -8.40 -5.09
CA ASP A 104 0.61 -8.72 -3.73
C ASP A 104 1.15 -10.08 -3.28
N ASN A 105 1.45 -10.19 -2.02
CA ASN A 105 1.85 -11.43 -1.35
C ASN A 105 1.37 -11.41 0.11
N LYS A 106 0.21 -11.99 0.37
CA LYS A 106 -0.46 -12.02 1.68
C LYS A 106 -0.72 -10.62 2.22
N ASP A 107 0.05 -10.21 3.24
CA ASP A 107 0.00 -8.93 3.93
C ASP A 107 0.88 -7.84 3.30
N LEU A 108 1.66 -8.19 2.27
CA LEU A 108 2.56 -7.27 1.57
C LEU A 108 2.03 -6.91 0.19
N ILE A 109 2.09 -5.62 -0.14
CA ILE A 109 1.85 -5.09 -1.50
C ILE A 109 3.06 -4.29 -1.93
N ALA A 110 3.66 -4.67 -3.06
CA ALA A 110 4.71 -3.91 -3.72
C ALA A 110 4.11 -3.14 -4.90
N ALA A 111 4.20 -1.82 -4.86
CA ALA A 111 3.75 -0.93 -5.92
C ALA A 111 4.97 -0.35 -6.66
N ASN A 112 5.07 -0.58 -7.96
CA ASN A 112 6.00 0.19 -8.78
C ASN A 112 5.38 1.55 -9.05
N VAL A 113 6.12 2.60 -8.76
CA VAL A 113 5.64 3.97 -8.81
C VAL A 113 6.56 4.87 -9.64
N THR A 114 6.00 5.99 -10.11
CA THR A 114 6.76 7.12 -10.67
C THR A 114 6.50 8.34 -9.81
N PHE A 115 7.57 8.94 -9.32
CA PHE A 115 7.54 10.20 -8.58
C PHE A 115 7.76 11.36 -9.53
N LEU A 116 6.87 12.36 -9.50
CA LEU A 116 6.97 13.59 -10.29
C LEU A 116 6.88 14.79 -9.36
N GLY A 117 7.66 15.82 -9.63
CA GLY A 117 7.57 17.07 -8.89
C GLY A 117 8.45 18.16 -9.48
N THR A 118 8.09 19.41 -9.22
CA THR A 118 8.89 20.59 -9.63
C THR A 118 9.03 21.51 -8.43
N ARG A 119 10.25 21.81 -8.05
CA ARG A 119 10.57 22.76 -6.98
C ARG A 119 10.38 24.21 -7.46
N ALA A 120 10.31 25.16 -6.51
CA ALA A 120 10.17 26.57 -6.79
C ALA A 120 11.32 27.17 -7.64
N ASP A 121 12.51 26.56 -7.58
CA ASP A 121 13.69 26.94 -8.39
C ASP A 121 13.68 26.34 -9.82
N GLY A 122 12.63 25.60 -10.17
CA GLY A 122 12.49 24.94 -11.47
C GLY A 122 13.16 23.56 -11.56
N THR A 123 13.78 23.07 -10.49
CA THR A 123 14.32 21.69 -10.47
C THR A 123 13.21 20.68 -10.56
N GLU A 124 13.34 19.71 -11.47
CA GLU A 124 12.35 18.68 -11.73
C GLU A 124 12.80 17.33 -11.14
N LEU A 125 11.83 16.55 -10.64
CA LEU A 125 11.96 15.15 -10.28
C LEU A 125 11.07 14.34 -11.23
N ASN A 126 11.66 13.32 -11.86
CA ASN A 126 10.96 12.30 -12.62
C ASN A 126 11.68 10.97 -12.41
N MET A 127 11.27 10.23 -11.41
CA MET A 127 11.98 9.05 -10.94
C MET A 127 11.05 7.89 -10.70
N ASN A 128 11.51 6.67 -11.00
CA ASN A 128 10.80 5.45 -10.64
C ASN A 128 11.20 4.97 -9.23
N GLY A 129 10.31 4.19 -8.64
CA GLY A 129 10.57 3.58 -7.35
C GLY A 129 9.68 2.38 -7.09
N ILE A 130 9.87 1.81 -5.90
CA ILE A 130 8.99 0.79 -5.33
C ILE A 130 8.54 1.26 -3.97
N ASP A 131 7.25 1.25 -3.74
CA ASP A 131 6.66 1.41 -2.41
C ASP A 131 6.18 0.05 -1.94
N LEU A 132 6.65 -0.40 -0.77
CA LEU A 132 6.23 -1.64 -0.14
C LEU A 132 5.32 -1.32 1.03
N PHE A 133 4.11 -1.87 1.00
CA PHE A 133 3.10 -1.69 2.03
C PHE A 133 2.88 -3.00 2.78
N ARG A 134 2.86 -2.94 4.11
CA ARG A 134 2.36 -4.01 4.96
C ARG A 134 0.96 -3.65 5.43
N ILE A 135 0.00 -4.53 5.13
CA ILE A 135 -1.42 -4.33 5.41
C ILE A 135 -1.91 -5.46 6.33
N GLU A 136 -2.37 -5.09 7.51
CA GLU A 136 -2.89 -6.00 8.53
C GLU A 136 -4.18 -5.42 9.11
N ASP A 137 -5.13 -6.28 9.45
CA ASP A 137 -6.43 -5.90 10.05
C ASP A 137 -7.18 -4.83 9.24
N GLY A 138 -7.05 -4.87 7.90
CA GLY A 138 -7.70 -3.93 7.00
C GLY A 138 -7.11 -2.52 7.03
N LYS A 139 -5.86 -2.35 7.51
CA LYS A 139 -5.15 -1.06 7.57
C LYS A 139 -3.71 -1.20 7.10
N ILE A 140 -3.20 -0.17 6.44
CA ILE A 140 -1.78 -0.02 6.15
C ILE A 140 -1.05 0.26 7.45
N LYS A 141 -0.18 -0.64 7.87
CA LYS A 141 0.58 -0.58 9.12
C LYS A 141 1.99 -0.05 8.94
N GLU A 142 2.59 -0.31 7.79
CA GLU A 142 3.98 0.06 7.56
C GLU A 142 4.25 0.26 6.07
N VAL A 143 5.08 1.25 5.73
CA VAL A 143 5.44 1.57 4.35
C VAL A 143 6.93 1.80 4.25
N TRP A 144 7.58 1.14 3.29
CA TRP A 144 8.97 1.37 2.90
C TRP A 144 9.02 1.89 1.48
N LEU A 145 9.83 2.90 1.26
CA LEU A 145 10.00 3.55 -0.03
C LEU A 145 11.39 3.24 -0.58
N PHE A 146 11.47 3.01 -1.87
CA PHE A 146 12.73 2.71 -2.56
C PHE A 146 12.76 3.51 -3.85
N SER A 147 13.73 4.41 -3.96
CA SER A 147 13.97 5.20 -5.16
C SER A 147 14.93 4.48 -6.11
N SER A 148 14.75 4.63 -7.41
CA SER A 148 15.66 4.06 -8.42
C SER A 148 17.04 4.73 -8.40
N ASP A 149 17.12 5.98 -7.95
CA ASP A 149 18.37 6.72 -7.71
C ASP A 149 18.26 7.54 -6.42
N GLN A 150 18.81 7.00 -5.34
CA GLN A 150 18.75 7.64 -4.03
C GLN A 150 19.58 8.94 -3.97
N ALA A 151 20.67 9.04 -4.73
CA ALA A 151 21.49 10.25 -4.72
C ALA A 151 20.77 11.42 -5.43
N GLU A 152 20.03 11.13 -6.49
CA GLU A 152 19.17 12.11 -7.15
C GLU A 152 18.03 12.56 -6.23
N GLU A 153 17.37 11.61 -5.54
CA GLU A 153 16.31 11.92 -4.57
C GLU A 153 16.84 12.80 -3.44
N ASP A 154 17.99 12.43 -2.83
CA ASP A 154 18.62 13.21 -1.76
C ASP A 154 18.92 14.63 -2.22
N SER A 155 19.46 14.80 -3.43
CA SER A 155 19.74 16.12 -4.02
C SER A 155 18.48 16.92 -4.25
N PHE A 156 17.38 16.28 -4.66
CA PHE A 156 16.11 16.96 -4.91
C PHE A 156 15.45 17.46 -3.63
N TRP A 157 15.44 16.66 -2.56
CA TRP A 157 14.77 17.03 -1.31
C TRP A 157 15.64 17.90 -0.38
N GLY A 158 16.95 17.89 -0.49
CA GLY A 158 17.92 18.75 0.22
C GLY A 158 18.16 18.38 1.67
#